data_7cb739ab92f1482a371fb77e3af2f80b
#
_entry.id   7cb739ab92f1482a371fb77e3af2f80b
#
_cell.length_a   1.000
_cell.length_b   1.000
_cell.length_c   1.000
_cell.angle_alpha   90.00
_cell.angle_beta   90.00
_cell.angle_gamma   90.00
#
_symmetry.space_group_name_H-M   'P 1'
#
loop_
_entity.id
_entity.type
_entity.pdbx_description
1 polymer ?
#
loop_
_entity_poly.entity_id
_entity_poly.type
_entity_poly.pdbx_seq_one_letter_code
_entity_poly.pdbx_strand_id
1 'polypeptide(L)'
;MKMGRRGRIVSTSMYADLLTNALLNWGHEWSAEDLFEHVLTCRVEMQRSTPLPGDDAYLTLAKEIAYDRGLIRLCVSHGVQARAAGFAHPGEERRRLERALAVCGVNFAEHTPERPT
;
A
#
# COMPACT_ATOMS: atom_id res chain seq x y z
N MET A 1 17.02 17.99 -22.84
CA MET A 1 16.90 17.83 -22.51
C MET A 1 16.35 17.66 -21.87
N LYS A 2 16.14 17.59 -21.58
CA LYS A 2 15.62 17.39 -21.07
C LYS A 2 15.61 17.20 -20.13
N MET A 3 15.92 17.30 -19.56
CA MET A 3 16.13 17.07 -18.59
C MET A 3 15.60 17.66 -17.52
N GLY A 4 15.43 18.59 -17.25
CA GLY A 4 14.88 19.24 -16.13
C GLY A 4 13.64 18.73 -15.62
N ARG A 5 12.92 18.09 -16.38
CA ARG A 5 11.68 17.67 -15.93
C ARG A 5 11.80 16.68 -14.86
N ARG A 6 12.93 16.15 -14.62
CA ARG A 6 12.98 15.28 -13.62
C ARG A 6 12.75 15.91 -12.33
N GLY A 7 13.05 17.12 -12.11
CA GLY A 7 12.85 17.72 -10.85
C GLY A 7 11.46 17.70 -10.36
N ARG A 8 10.49 17.94 -11.25
CA ARG A 8 9.19 18.01 -10.75
C ARG A 8 8.61 16.68 -10.49
N ILE A 9 9.14 15.66 -11.02
CA ILE A 9 8.60 14.41 -10.74
C ILE A 9 9.07 13.91 -9.41
N VAL A 10 10.07 14.55 -8.85
CA VAL A 10 10.61 14.12 -7.61
C VAL A 10 9.56 13.99 -6.53
N SER A 11 8.63 14.92 -6.45
CA SER A 11 7.70 14.84 -5.34
C SER A 11 6.82 13.61 -5.44
N THR A 12 6.40 13.20 -6.61
CA THR A 12 5.62 12.00 -6.70
C THR A 12 6.49 10.78 -6.58
N SER A 13 7.71 10.84 -7.08
CA SER A 13 8.56 9.68 -6.98
C SER A 13 9.10 9.53 -5.58
N MET A 14 8.98 10.53 -4.72
CA MET A 14 9.45 10.38 -3.37
C MET A 14 8.66 9.30 -2.64
N TYR A 15 7.35 9.30 -2.77
CA TYR A 15 6.57 8.24 -2.14
C TYR A 15 6.93 6.89 -2.75
N ALA A 16 7.06 6.83 -4.06
CA ALA A 16 7.42 5.59 -4.71
C ALA A 16 8.79 5.11 -4.28
N ASP A 17 9.72 6.04 -4.04
CA ASP A 17 11.04 5.67 -3.57
C ASP A 17 11.01 5.10 -2.17
N LEU A 18 10.22 5.71 -1.30
CA LEU A 18 10.08 5.19 0.04
C LEU A 18 9.45 3.80 0.02
N LEU A 19 8.48 3.62 -0.84
CA LEU A 19 7.82 2.34 -0.97
C LEU A 19 8.77 1.30 -1.53
N THR A 20 9.60 1.68 -2.48
CA THR A 20 10.61 0.79 -3.03
C THR A 20 11.57 0.34 -1.94
N ASN A 21 12.01 1.27 -1.11
CA ASN A 21 12.90 0.91 -0.02
C ASN A 21 12.22 -0.03 0.95
N ALA A 22 10.96 0.19 1.24
CA ALA A 22 10.24 -0.69 2.14
C ALA A 22 10.13 -2.09 1.57
N LEU A 23 9.95 -2.19 0.25
CA LEU A 23 9.89 -3.50 -0.38
C LEU A 23 11.24 -4.19 -0.36
N LEU A 24 12.30 -3.44 -0.59
CA LEU A 24 13.63 -4.03 -0.59
C LEU A 24 14.03 -4.52 0.79
N ASN A 25 13.51 -3.89 1.81
CA ASN A 25 13.81 -4.27 3.16
C ASN A 25 12.83 -5.27 3.75
N TRP A 26 12.00 -5.84 2.90
CA TRP A 26 11.04 -6.83 3.34
C TRP A 26 11.78 -8.16 3.42
N GLY A 27 12.22 -8.50 4.56
CA GLY A 27 13.01 -9.69 4.68
C GLY A 27 12.26 -10.89 5.18
N HIS A 28 10.97 -10.86 5.07
CA HIS A 28 10.15 -11.91 5.62
C HIS A 28 9.44 -12.66 4.52
N GLU A 29 9.35 -13.95 4.67
CA GLU A 29 8.58 -14.72 3.72
C GLU A 29 7.27 -15.09 4.36
N TRP A 30 6.19 -14.71 3.76
CA TRP A 30 4.87 -14.97 4.31
C TRP A 30 4.18 -16.03 3.49
N SER A 31 3.45 -16.91 4.15
CA SER A 31 2.53 -17.75 3.40
C SER A 31 1.43 -16.85 2.83
N ALA A 32 0.69 -17.37 1.87
CA ALA A 32 -0.38 -16.58 1.28
C ALA A 32 -1.40 -16.15 2.32
N GLU A 33 -1.72 -17.03 3.23
CA GLU A 33 -2.70 -16.69 4.25
C GLU A 33 -2.18 -15.65 5.21
N ASP A 34 -0.93 -15.80 5.62
CA ASP A 34 -0.36 -14.84 6.55
C ASP A 34 -0.20 -13.48 5.90
N LEU A 35 0.15 -13.46 4.62
CA LEU A 35 0.28 -12.22 3.91
C LEU A 35 -1.05 -11.49 3.82
N PHE A 36 -2.12 -12.23 3.51
CA PHE A 36 -3.43 -11.62 3.45
C PHE A 36 -3.83 -11.04 4.81
N GLU A 37 -3.60 -11.78 5.88
CA GLU A 37 -3.95 -11.29 7.19
C GLU A 37 -3.13 -10.06 7.57
N HIS A 38 -1.86 -10.07 7.20
CA HIS A 38 -1.01 -8.93 7.47
C HIS A 38 -1.51 -7.70 6.73
N VAL A 39 -1.85 -7.85 5.45
CA VAL A 39 -2.33 -6.73 4.65
C VAL A 39 -3.67 -6.24 5.20
N LEU A 40 -4.53 -7.16 5.60
CA LEU A 40 -5.81 -6.78 6.16
C LEU A 40 -5.63 -5.97 7.45
N THR A 41 -4.72 -6.40 8.28
CA THR A 41 -4.44 -5.67 9.52
C THR A 41 -3.90 -4.28 9.20
N CYS A 42 -3.00 -4.16 8.25
CA CYS A 42 -2.47 -2.86 7.86
C CYS A 42 -3.56 -1.96 7.31
N ARG A 43 -4.50 -2.55 6.58
CA ARG A 43 -5.58 -1.76 6.01
C ARG A 43 -6.46 -1.19 7.11
N VAL A 44 -6.78 -2.00 8.08
CA VAL A 44 -7.60 -1.55 9.19
C VAL A 44 -6.88 -0.45 9.97
N GLU A 45 -5.58 -0.65 10.22
CA GLU A 45 -4.81 0.34 10.93
C GLU A 45 -4.78 1.67 10.18
N MET A 46 -4.59 1.61 8.87
CA MET A 46 -4.54 2.81 8.09
C MET A 46 -5.88 3.53 8.11
N GLN A 47 -6.96 2.79 8.01
CA GLN A 47 -8.27 3.39 7.95
C GLN A 47 -8.73 3.93 9.29
N ARG A 48 -8.26 3.32 10.35
CA ARG A 48 -8.66 3.81 11.66
C ARG A 48 -7.87 4.99 12.13
N SER A 49 -6.79 5.27 11.46
CA SER A 49 -5.93 6.34 11.88
C SER A 49 -6.59 7.64 11.63
N THR A 50 -7.04 8.30 12.63
CA THR A 50 -7.63 9.60 12.47
C THR A 50 -6.60 10.62 12.85
N PRO A 51 -6.31 11.56 12.01
CA PRO A 51 -5.32 12.56 12.35
C PRO A 51 -5.81 13.39 13.50
N LEU A 52 -5.06 13.41 14.55
CA LEU A 52 -5.36 14.26 15.68
C LEU A 52 -4.42 15.42 15.68
N PRO A 53 -4.80 16.50 16.32
CA PRO A 53 -3.89 17.63 16.42
C PRO A 53 -2.61 17.17 17.09
N GLY A 54 -1.52 17.38 16.48
CA GLY A 54 -0.25 16.94 17.01
C GLY A 54 0.19 15.58 16.55
N ASP A 55 -0.62 14.91 15.75
CA ASP A 55 -0.21 13.63 15.23
C ASP A 55 0.97 13.79 14.34
N ASP A 56 1.82 12.80 14.38
CA ASP A 56 3.00 12.80 13.60
C ASP A 56 2.69 12.41 12.16
N ALA A 57 3.05 13.25 11.23
CA ALA A 57 2.85 12.93 9.83
C ALA A 57 3.64 11.68 9.44
N TYR A 58 4.75 11.42 10.11
CA TYR A 58 5.51 10.23 9.84
C TYR A 58 4.74 8.97 10.18
N LEU A 59 3.94 9.02 11.24
CA LEU A 59 3.18 7.85 11.62
C LEU A 59 2.13 7.54 10.57
N THR A 60 1.48 8.56 10.05
CA THR A 60 0.51 8.36 8.99
C THR A 60 1.17 7.80 7.75
N LEU A 61 2.30 8.37 7.39
CA LEU A 61 3.02 7.91 6.21
C LEU A 61 3.49 6.48 6.39
N ALA A 62 3.96 6.13 7.58
CA ALA A 62 4.43 4.78 7.84
C ALA A 62 3.30 3.77 7.69
N LYS A 63 2.10 4.12 8.12
CA LYS A 63 0.97 3.21 7.98
C LYS A 63 0.58 3.03 6.52
N GLU A 64 0.63 4.11 5.75
CA GLU A 64 0.33 3.99 4.34
C GLU A 64 1.35 3.14 3.62
N ILE A 65 2.62 3.33 3.93
CA ILE A 65 3.66 2.56 3.28
C ILE A 65 3.55 1.09 3.66
N ALA A 66 3.25 0.81 4.93
CA ALA A 66 3.10 -0.57 5.36
C ALA A 66 1.98 -1.26 4.60
N TYR A 67 0.86 -0.57 4.44
CA TYR A 67 -0.26 -1.16 3.70
C TYR A 67 0.10 -1.34 2.23
N ASP A 68 0.66 -0.30 1.61
CA ASP A 68 0.94 -0.37 0.19
C ASP A 68 2.00 -1.41 -0.14
N ARG A 69 3.00 -1.57 0.73
CA ARG A 69 3.99 -2.60 0.56
C ARG A 69 3.36 -3.98 0.58
N GLY A 70 2.50 -4.21 1.57
CA GLY A 70 1.82 -5.48 1.65
C GLY A 70 0.89 -5.70 0.48
N LEU A 71 0.21 -4.65 0.06
CA LEU A 71 -0.72 -4.75 -1.05
C LEU A 71 0.00 -5.16 -2.33
N ILE A 72 1.17 -4.58 -2.59
CA ILE A 72 1.94 -4.95 -3.76
C ILE A 72 2.33 -6.42 -3.70
N ARG A 73 2.82 -6.87 -2.54
CA ARG A 73 3.22 -8.26 -2.42
C ARG A 73 2.04 -9.19 -2.61
N LEU A 74 0.90 -8.84 -2.06
CA LEU A 74 -0.28 -9.67 -2.21
C LEU A 74 -0.72 -9.72 -3.66
N CYS A 75 -0.69 -8.58 -4.35
CA CYS A 75 -1.06 -8.55 -5.76
C CYS A 75 -0.15 -9.45 -6.58
N VAL A 76 1.14 -9.34 -6.36
CA VAL A 76 2.09 -10.13 -7.11
C VAL A 76 1.84 -11.62 -6.86
N SER A 77 1.50 -11.98 -5.63
CA SER A 77 1.26 -13.39 -5.33
C SER A 77 0.01 -13.92 -6.03
N HIS A 78 -0.88 -13.02 -6.46
CA HIS A 78 -2.07 -13.42 -7.19
C HIS A 78 -1.94 -13.15 -8.69
N GLY A 79 -0.75 -12.84 -9.16
CA GLY A 79 -0.55 -12.59 -10.56
C GLY A 79 -0.97 -11.22 -11.05
N VAL A 80 -1.23 -10.31 -10.13
CA VAL A 80 -1.61 -8.96 -10.49
C VAL A 80 -0.36 -8.11 -10.53
N GLN A 81 -0.18 -7.36 -11.61
CA GLN A 81 0.97 -6.51 -11.74
C GLN A 81 0.90 -5.35 -10.79
N ALA A 82 1.90 -5.18 -9.97
CA ALA A 82 1.95 -4.10 -9.00
C ALA A 82 3.39 -3.74 -8.73
N ARG A 83 3.69 -2.46 -8.75
CA ARG A 83 5.03 -1.99 -8.50
C ARG A 83 4.98 -0.68 -7.77
N ALA A 84 6.03 -0.40 -7.01
CA ALA A 84 6.11 0.85 -6.30
C ALA A 84 6.02 2.03 -7.25
N ALA A 85 6.57 1.88 -8.45
CA ALA A 85 6.55 2.98 -9.40
C ALA A 85 5.13 3.39 -9.81
N GLY A 86 4.16 2.52 -9.64
CA GLY A 86 2.79 2.86 -9.97
C GLY A 86 2.14 3.78 -8.96
N PHE A 87 2.81 4.02 -7.83
CA PHE A 87 2.22 4.81 -6.77
C PHE A 87 2.55 6.29 -6.86
N ALA A 88 2.57 6.82 -8.06
CA ALA A 88 2.67 8.26 -8.21
C ALA A 88 1.44 8.93 -7.61
N HIS A 89 0.30 8.25 -7.67
CA HIS A 89 -0.91 8.73 -7.03
C HIS A 89 -1.42 7.60 -6.16
N PRO A 90 -0.94 7.55 -4.92
CA PRO A 90 -1.17 6.35 -4.10
C PRO A 90 -2.63 5.96 -3.92
N GLY A 91 -3.51 6.93 -3.73
CA GLY A 91 -4.91 6.59 -3.52
C GLY A 91 -5.53 5.90 -4.71
N GLU A 92 -5.20 6.39 -5.91
CA GLU A 92 -5.73 5.77 -7.11
C GLU A 92 -5.17 4.39 -7.34
N GLU A 93 -3.88 4.24 -7.10
CA GLU A 93 -3.26 2.95 -7.32
C GLU A 93 -3.76 1.92 -6.33
N ARG A 94 -3.98 2.33 -5.08
CA ARG A 94 -4.56 1.42 -4.10
C ARG A 94 -5.89 0.90 -4.56
N ARG A 95 -6.75 1.80 -5.04
CA ARG A 95 -8.06 1.38 -5.48
C ARG A 95 -7.99 0.46 -6.69
N ARG A 96 -7.06 0.76 -7.59
CA ARG A 96 -6.90 -0.10 -8.75
C ARG A 96 -6.48 -1.51 -8.34
N LEU A 97 -5.52 -1.59 -7.43
CA LEU A 97 -5.03 -2.89 -7.00
C LEU A 97 -6.06 -3.65 -6.18
N GLU A 98 -6.79 -2.94 -5.34
CA GLU A 98 -7.84 -3.59 -4.56
C GLU A 98 -8.93 -4.14 -5.47
N ARG A 99 -9.25 -3.39 -6.53
CA ARG A 99 -10.24 -3.86 -7.47
C ARG A 99 -9.74 -5.08 -8.24
N ALA A 100 -8.47 -5.06 -8.63
CA ALA A 100 -7.91 -6.20 -9.32
C ALA A 100 -7.88 -7.44 -8.44
N LEU A 101 -7.59 -7.26 -7.16
CA LEU A 101 -7.62 -8.38 -6.23
C LEU A 101 -9.03 -8.90 -6.04
N ALA A 102 -10.02 -8.02 -6.05
CA ALA A 102 -11.40 -8.47 -5.92
C ALA A 102 -11.78 -9.36 -7.09
N VAL A 103 -11.29 -9.04 -8.28
CA VAL A 103 -11.53 -9.89 -9.43
C VAL A 103 -10.91 -11.27 -9.23
N CYS A 104 -9.80 -11.34 -8.50
CA CYS A 104 -9.16 -12.61 -8.20
C CYS A 104 -9.79 -13.32 -7.01
N GLY A 105 -10.81 -12.74 -6.43
CA GLY A 105 -11.45 -13.38 -5.29
C GLY A 105 -10.99 -12.87 -3.94
N VAL A 106 -10.11 -11.88 -3.91
CA VAL A 106 -9.60 -11.33 -2.66
C VAL A 106 -10.34 -10.05 -2.38
N ASN A 107 -11.28 -10.11 -1.46
CA ASN A 107 -12.13 -8.97 -1.20
C ASN A 107 -11.96 -8.52 0.24
N PHE A 108 -11.31 -7.40 0.44
CA PHE A 108 -11.04 -6.93 1.80
C PHE A 108 -12.31 -6.56 2.53
N ALA A 109 -13.31 -6.08 1.81
CA ALA A 109 -14.52 -5.64 2.47
C ALA A 109 -15.22 -6.79 3.18
N GLU A 110 -15.10 -7.97 2.65
CA GLU A 110 -15.77 -9.11 3.27
C GLU A 110 -15.05 -9.57 4.51
N HIS A 111 -13.83 -9.10 4.74
CA HIS A 111 -13.06 -9.57 5.87
C HIS A 111 -12.78 -8.46 6.86
N THR A 112 -13.42 -7.30 6.69
CA THR A 112 -13.18 -6.21 7.59
C THR A 112 -13.73 -6.56 8.96
N PRO A 113 -12.92 -6.54 9.95
CA PRO A 113 -13.39 -7.02 11.23
C PRO A 113 -14.34 -6.10 11.93
N GLU A 114 -14.30 -4.81 11.67
CA GLU A 114 -15.13 -3.99 12.35
C GLU A 114 -16.41 -3.96 11.81
N ARG A 115 -17.31 -4.64 12.10
CA ARG A 115 -18.58 -4.60 11.65
C ARG A 115 -19.34 -4.10 12.71
N PRO A 116 -19.77 -3.06 12.68
CA PRO A 116 -20.51 -2.53 13.73
C PRO A 116 -21.73 -3.29 13.81
N THR A 117 -22.10 -3.94 13.40
CA THR A 117 -23.23 -4.65 13.58
C THR A 117 -24.17 -4.12 13.98
#